data_1f769c1b207bf0a7cbba9bef5423b6e6
#
_entry.id   1f769c1b207bf0a7cbba9bef5423b6e6
#
_cell.length_a   1.000
_cell.length_b   1.000
_cell.length_c   1.000
_cell.angle_alpha   90.00
_cell.angle_beta   90.00
_cell.angle_gamma   90.00
#
_symmetry.space_group_name_H-M   'P 1'
#
loop_
_entity.id
_entity.type
_entity.pdbx_description
1 polymer ?
#
loop_
_entity_poly.entity_id
_entity_poly.type
_entity_poly.pdbx_seq_one_letter_code
_entity_poly.pdbx_strand_id
1 'polypeptide(L)'
;IRSCLVGSEMCIRDRLILDLRFNGGGYLHQAIHVADQFLDKHQMIVYTKGAHTKKESQFASEKGAFKSGDLVILVNSTTASASEIVSGAIQDHKRGVIIGRRTFGKGLVQSPLMLEDSSEIRITTSRYYTPSGRSIQKPYGDSINYEEDLFNRISNGELSNIDSVSKDQSKGGIWPDIFSPIDTVEYSSTLYNLIYSRAWRDYCFDYYEKKPTPVTSDIKRFYEQFRMEKNDLNEFLKDQKIETNIKTEEFNEFNKSMKLELSSYYFSENARYIINTFDDDDVEVAKEYFANKGLRQ
;
A
#
# COMPACT_ATOMS: atom_id res chain seq x y z
N ILE A 1 -15.93 9.92 -6.25
CA ILE A 1 -15.55 11.22 -5.69
C ILE A 1 -16.60 12.28 -6.07
N ARG A 2 -17.88 12.06 -5.77
CA ARG A 2 -18.95 13.06 -6.06
C ARG A 2 -20.08 13.09 -5.04
N SER A 3 -19.85 12.78 -3.77
CA SER A 3 -20.91 12.83 -2.76
C SER A 3 -20.63 13.72 -1.54
N CYS A 4 -19.77 14.72 -1.66
CA CYS A 4 -19.56 15.73 -0.61
C CYS A 4 -19.94 17.14 -1.06
N LEU A 5 -21.02 17.28 -1.83
CA LEU A 5 -21.50 18.59 -2.28
C LEU A 5 -22.99 18.77 -1.94
N VAL A 6 -23.33 18.76 -0.66
CA VAL A 6 -24.55 19.40 -0.17
C VAL A 6 -24.24 19.98 1.21
N GLY A 7 -23.97 21.26 1.28
CA GLY A 7 -23.67 22.00 2.48
C GLY A 7 -22.54 22.98 2.21
N SER A 8 -22.80 24.25 2.34
CA SER A 8 -21.94 25.39 2.02
C SER A 8 -20.74 25.55 2.96
N GLU A 9 -19.89 24.54 3.02
CA GLU A 9 -18.51 24.68 3.46
C GLU A 9 -17.66 23.78 2.57
N MET A 10 -16.83 24.42 1.77
CA MET A 10 -15.76 23.77 1.03
C MET A 10 -14.86 23.16 2.11
N CYS A 11 -15.04 21.86 2.40
CA CYS A 11 -14.12 21.13 3.25
C CYS A 11 -12.75 21.20 2.58
N ILE A 12 -11.96 22.21 2.95
CA ILE A 12 -10.56 22.30 2.56
C ILE A 12 -9.91 21.10 3.25
N ARG A 13 -9.67 20.04 2.48
CA ARG A 13 -8.86 18.92 2.95
C ARG A 13 -7.43 19.41 2.92
N ASP A 14 -6.92 19.78 4.08
CA ASP A 14 -5.55 20.25 4.28
C ASP A 14 -4.54 19.14 4.47
N ARG A 15 -5.01 17.89 4.62
CA ARG A 15 -4.19 16.69 4.85
C ARG A 15 -4.67 15.53 4.00
N LEU A 16 -3.71 14.80 3.39
CA LEU A 16 -3.99 13.63 2.55
C LEU A 16 -3.00 12.51 2.85
N ILE A 17 -3.52 11.31 3.02
CA ILE A 17 -2.74 10.07 2.99
C ILE A 17 -3.04 9.37 1.67
N LEU A 18 -2.00 9.15 0.85
CA LEU A 18 -2.08 8.32 -0.35
C LEU A 18 -1.47 6.95 -0.06
N ASP A 19 -2.29 5.92 -0.01
CA ASP A 19 -1.83 4.56 0.23
C ASP A 19 -1.44 3.87 -1.09
N LEU A 20 -0.15 3.63 -1.26
CA LEU A 20 0.46 2.88 -2.37
C LEU A 20 1.02 1.52 -1.92
N ARG A 21 0.74 1.09 -0.72
CA ARG A 21 1.12 -0.25 -0.25
C ARG A 21 0.40 -1.30 -1.11
N PHE A 22 1.08 -2.40 -1.37
CA PHE A 22 0.59 -3.50 -2.21
C PHE A 22 0.24 -3.10 -3.64
N ASN A 23 0.62 -1.89 -4.08
CA ASN A 23 0.41 -1.43 -5.44
C ASN A 23 1.65 -1.70 -6.31
N GLY A 24 1.56 -2.72 -7.15
CA GLY A 24 2.63 -3.13 -8.08
C GLY A 24 2.89 -2.16 -9.24
N GLY A 25 2.17 -1.03 -9.28
CA GLY A 25 2.29 -0.02 -10.31
C GLY A 25 1.26 -0.17 -11.44
N GLY A 26 1.64 0.29 -12.62
CA GLY A 26 0.77 0.33 -13.81
C GLY A 26 1.44 1.10 -14.94
N TYR A 27 0.66 1.86 -15.70
CA TYR A 27 1.18 2.62 -16.85
C TYR A 27 1.92 3.89 -16.43
N LEU A 28 3.03 4.17 -17.11
CA LEU A 28 3.85 5.37 -16.87
C LEU A 28 3.03 6.67 -16.93
N HIS A 29 2.18 6.82 -17.94
CA HIS A 29 1.38 8.03 -18.10
C HIS A 29 0.40 8.25 -16.93
N GLN A 30 -0.10 7.17 -16.31
CA GLN A 30 -0.94 7.28 -15.11
C GLN A 30 -0.13 7.71 -13.89
N ALA A 31 1.10 7.19 -13.72
CA ALA A 31 1.99 7.67 -12.65
C ALA A 31 2.28 9.17 -12.78
N ILE A 32 2.53 9.63 -14.02
CA ILE A 32 2.72 11.06 -14.31
C ILE A 32 1.49 11.87 -13.93
N HIS A 33 0.28 11.42 -14.31
CA HIS A 33 -0.97 12.11 -13.97
C HIS A 33 -1.24 12.12 -12.46
N VAL A 34 -0.90 11.06 -11.73
CA VAL A 34 -1.05 11.02 -10.27
C VAL A 34 -0.05 11.97 -9.61
N ALA A 35 1.22 11.92 -9.99
CA ALA A 35 2.24 12.83 -9.43
C ALA A 35 1.94 14.30 -9.74
N ASP A 36 1.39 14.60 -10.93
CA ASP A 36 0.98 15.94 -11.35
C ASP A 36 -0.11 16.56 -10.45
N GLN A 37 -0.92 15.72 -9.75
CA GLN A 37 -1.91 16.23 -8.81
C GLN A 37 -1.28 16.97 -7.62
N PHE A 38 -0.02 16.68 -7.33
CA PHE A 38 0.68 17.13 -6.12
C PHE A 38 1.81 18.12 -6.40
N LEU A 39 2.43 18.07 -7.58
CA LEU A 39 3.65 18.81 -7.90
C LEU A 39 3.34 20.12 -8.63
N ASP A 40 4.19 21.12 -8.41
CA ASP A 40 4.08 22.39 -9.09
C ASP A 40 4.52 22.29 -10.55
N LYS A 41 4.00 23.19 -11.39
CA LYS A 41 4.34 23.28 -12.79
C LYS A 41 5.86 23.28 -13.01
N HIS A 42 6.31 22.53 -13.99
CA HIS A 42 7.71 22.34 -14.37
C HIS A 42 8.57 21.55 -13.39
N GLN A 43 8.05 21.06 -12.27
CA GLN A 43 8.78 20.10 -11.46
C GLN A 43 8.88 18.78 -12.23
N MET A 44 10.11 18.22 -12.29
CA MET A 44 10.34 16.94 -12.95
C MET A 44 9.68 15.83 -12.16
N ILE A 45 8.99 14.90 -12.82
CA ILE A 45 8.38 13.73 -12.19
C ILE A 45 9.33 12.53 -12.28
N VAL A 46 9.83 12.27 -13.47
CA VAL A 46 10.67 11.11 -13.76
C VAL A 46 11.45 11.36 -15.04
N TYR A 47 12.60 10.74 -15.18
CA TYR A 47 13.21 10.60 -16.50
C TYR A 47 13.62 9.16 -16.78
N THR A 48 13.67 8.82 -18.07
CA THR A 48 14.17 7.54 -18.55
C THR A 48 15.50 7.75 -19.28
N LYS A 49 16.40 6.78 -19.15
CA LYS A 49 17.67 6.75 -19.87
C LYS A 49 18.13 5.31 -20.07
N GLY A 50 18.61 4.98 -21.24
CA GLY A 50 19.22 3.70 -21.57
C GLY A 50 20.55 3.83 -22.30
N ALA A 51 21.18 2.70 -22.61
CA ALA A 51 22.46 2.68 -23.32
C ALA A 51 22.34 3.26 -24.74
N HIS A 52 21.20 2.98 -25.41
CA HIS A 52 20.92 3.38 -26.80
C HIS A 52 19.70 4.29 -26.92
N THR A 53 19.13 4.73 -25.80
CA THR A 53 17.97 5.65 -25.76
C THR A 53 18.39 6.97 -25.14
N LYS A 54 17.90 8.07 -25.74
CA LYS A 54 18.12 9.41 -25.19
C LYS A 54 17.37 9.57 -23.86
N LYS A 55 17.86 10.50 -23.04
CA LYS A 55 17.16 10.91 -21.83
C LYS A 55 15.83 11.56 -22.20
N GLU A 56 14.73 11.04 -21.68
CA GLU A 56 13.40 11.62 -21.81
C GLU A 56 12.88 11.98 -20.42
N SER A 57 12.49 13.23 -20.21
CA SER A 57 12.04 13.75 -18.92
C SER A 57 10.57 14.12 -18.99
N GLN A 58 9.83 13.82 -17.93
CA GLN A 58 8.42 14.15 -17.75
C GLN A 58 8.27 15.16 -16.60
N PHE A 59 7.39 16.14 -16.80
CA PHE A 59 7.22 17.26 -15.88
C PHE A 59 5.76 17.45 -15.49
N ALA A 60 5.55 18.02 -14.32
CA ALA A 60 4.23 18.40 -13.86
C ALA A 60 3.67 19.62 -14.58
N SER A 61 2.35 19.69 -14.68
CA SER A 61 1.56 20.76 -15.29
C SER A 61 0.96 21.69 -14.22
N GLU A 62 0.09 22.61 -14.65
CA GLU A 62 -0.66 23.48 -13.73
C GLU A 62 -1.93 22.83 -13.16
N LYS A 63 -2.34 21.65 -13.63
CA LYS A 63 -3.68 21.09 -13.44
C LYS A 63 -3.91 20.33 -12.13
N GLY A 64 -2.90 20.20 -11.25
CA GLY A 64 -3.00 19.37 -10.05
C GLY A 64 -4.04 19.89 -9.05
N ALA A 65 -4.76 18.95 -8.42
CA ALA A 65 -5.86 19.25 -7.50
C ALA A 65 -5.41 19.40 -6.03
N PHE A 66 -4.20 18.94 -5.67
CA PHE A 66 -3.69 18.96 -4.30
C PHE A 66 -2.22 19.40 -4.25
N LYS A 67 -1.93 20.59 -4.76
CA LYS A 67 -0.57 21.18 -4.79
C LYS A 67 -0.14 21.75 -3.45
N SER A 68 -1.08 22.06 -2.57
CA SER A 68 -0.88 22.53 -1.20
C SER A 68 -1.52 21.57 -0.20
N GLY A 69 -1.22 21.75 1.07
CA GLY A 69 -1.66 20.86 2.15
C GLY A 69 -0.65 19.77 2.45
N ASP A 70 -0.83 19.10 3.58
CA ASP A 70 0.09 18.07 4.04
C ASP A 70 -0.17 16.74 3.32
N LEU A 71 0.88 16.15 2.77
CA LEU A 71 0.84 14.89 2.04
C LEU A 71 1.73 13.85 2.70
N VAL A 72 1.14 12.68 2.95
CA VAL A 72 1.85 11.45 3.31
C VAL A 72 1.60 10.41 2.23
N ILE A 73 2.61 9.66 1.84
CA ILE A 73 2.48 8.48 0.99
C ILE A 73 2.91 7.25 1.79
N LEU A 74 2.01 6.27 1.90
CA LEU A 74 2.33 4.98 2.50
C LEU A 74 2.89 4.03 1.43
N VAL A 75 4.01 3.39 1.75
CA VAL A 75 4.68 2.44 0.86
C VAL A 75 5.13 1.19 1.62
N ASN A 76 5.27 0.08 0.91
CA ASN A 76 5.83 -1.14 1.47
C ASN A 76 6.72 -1.88 0.46
N SER A 77 7.27 -3.02 0.86
CA SER A 77 8.20 -3.82 0.05
C SER A 77 7.63 -4.35 -1.28
N THR A 78 6.31 -4.33 -1.44
CA THR A 78 5.63 -4.73 -2.69
C THR A 78 5.16 -3.54 -3.53
N THR A 79 5.27 -2.30 -3.01
CA THR A 79 5.09 -1.08 -3.81
C THR A 79 6.12 -1.03 -4.92
N ALA A 80 5.68 -0.98 -6.20
CA ALA A 80 6.59 -1.17 -7.33
C ALA A 80 6.30 -0.26 -8.53
N SER A 81 7.31 -0.06 -9.40
CA SER A 81 7.16 0.52 -10.74
C SER A 81 6.52 1.92 -10.75
N ALA A 82 5.34 2.10 -11.34
CA ALA A 82 4.61 3.38 -11.41
C ALA A 82 4.40 4.01 -10.02
N SER A 83 4.15 3.21 -8.99
CA SER A 83 4.00 3.68 -7.60
C SER A 83 5.32 4.22 -7.04
N GLU A 84 6.46 3.65 -7.46
CA GLU A 84 7.79 4.13 -7.08
C GLU A 84 8.15 5.44 -7.80
N ILE A 85 7.64 5.65 -9.01
CA ILE A 85 7.77 6.92 -9.73
C ILE A 85 7.05 8.03 -8.96
N VAL A 86 5.81 7.79 -8.53
CA VAL A 86 5.03 8.76 -7.75
C VAL A 86 5.72 9.08 -6.43
N SER A 87 6.03 8.06 -5.62
CA SER A 87 6.65 8.25 -4.30
C SER A 87 8.03 8.90 -4.40
N GLY A 88 8.86 8.50 -5.39
CA GLY A 88 10.17 9.08 -5.62
C GLY A 88 10.13 10.54 -6.04
N ALA A 89 9.19 10.92 -6.90
CA ALA A 89 8.98 12.31 -7.32
C ALA A 89 8.56 13.20 -6.14
N ILE A 90 7.59 12.74 -5.36
CA ILE A 90 7.10 13.47 -4.17
C ILE A 90 8.21 13.64 -3.13
N GLN A 91 9.00 12.59 -2.90
CA GLN A 91 10.13 12.62 -1.96
C GLN A 91 11.22 13.59 -2.39
N ASP A 92 11.67 13.52 -3.65
CA ASP A 92 12.77 14.35 -4.16
C ASP A 92 12.43 15.84 -4.14
N HIS A 93 11.17 16.20 -4.40
CA HIS A 93 10.70 17.58 -4.28
C HIS A 93 10.33 17.98 -2.85
N LYS A 94 10.44 17.08 -1.86
CA LYS A 94 10.01 17.32 -0.47
C LYS A 94 8.56 17.80 -0.38
N ARG A 95 7.71 17.38 -1.33
CA ARG A 95 6.30 17.78 -1.40
C ARG A 95 5.47 17.04 -0.35
N GLY A 96 5.86 15.85 0.02
CA GLY A 96 5.22 15.00 1.03
C GLY A 96 6.23 14.12 1.72
N VAL A 97 5.78 13.35 2.71
CA VAL A 97 6.58 12.41 3.49
C VAL A 97 6.22 10.99 3.11
N ILE A 98 7.23 10.17 2.90
CA ILE A 98 7.09 8.75 2.58
C ILE A 98 7.20 7.96 3.88
N ILE A 99 6.17 7.19 4.23
CA ILE A 99 6.10 6.38 5.45
C ILE A 99 5.97 4.91 5.08
N GLY A 100 6.64 4.04 5.80
CA GLY A 100 6.55 2.59 5.64
C GLY A 100 7.90 1.91 5.50
N ARG A 101 8.09 1.09 4.45
CA ARG A 101 9.27 0.26 4.20
C ARG A 101 9.81 0.50 2.80
N ARG A 102 11.09 0.19 2.57
CA ARG A 102 11.72 0.32 1.25
C ARG A 102 10.89 -0.40 0.18
N THR A 103 10.64 0.28 -0.93
CA THR A 103 9.84 -0.25 -2.03
C THR A 103 10.56 -1.36 -2.81
N PHE A 104 9.89 -1.98 -3.75
CA PHE A 104 10.36 -3.16 -4.46
C PHE A 104 11.65 -2.94 -5.29
N GLY A 105 11.76 -1.79 -5.95
CA GLY A 105 12.90 -1.49 -6.83
C GLY A 105 12.71 -1.99 -8.26
N LYS A 106 11.53 -1.79 -8.87
CA LYS A 106 11.25 -2.12 -10.28
C LYS A 106 11.36 -0.87 -11.15
N GLY A 107 12.55 -0.64 -11.68
CA GLY A 107 12.89 0.56 -12.44
C GLY A 107 13.25 0.33 -13.91
N LEU A 108 12.87 -0.79 -14.52
CA LEU A 108 13.13 -1.10 -15.93
C LEU A 108 11.99 -0.64 -16.82
N VAL A 109 12.35 -0.04 -17.97
CA VAL A 109 11.44 0.32 -19.06
C VAL A 109 11.49 -0.76 -20.12
N GLN A 110 10.36 -1.35 -20.43
CA GLN A 110 10.20 -2.33 -21.49
C GLN A 110 9.45 -1.71 -22.66
N SER A 111 10.01 -1.80 -23.85
CA SER A 111 9.39 -1.36 -25.10
C SER A 111 8.87 -2.57 -25.88
N PRO A 112 7.64 -2.53 -26.38
CA PRO A 112 7.11 -3.58 -27.25
C PRO A 112 7.76 -3.49 -28.63
N LEU A 113 8.13 -4.63 -29.19
CA LEU A 113 8.56 -4.81 -30.56
C LEU A 113 7.62 -5.81 -31.23
N MET A 114 6.83 -5.32 -32.19
CA MET A 114 5.95 -6.17 -33.00
C MET A 114 6.77 -6.92 -34.03
N LEU A 115 6.52 -8.23 -34.15
CA LEU A 115 7.10 -9.07 -35.18
C LEU A 115 6.16 -9.20 -36.40
N GLU A 116 6.68 -9.77 -37.52
CA GLU A 116 5.92 -9.91 -38.78
C GLU A 116 4.67 -10.78 -38.66
N ASP A 117 4.66 -11.73 -37.71
CA ASP A 117 3.55 -12.64 -37.43
C ASP A 117 2.53 -12.03 -36.42
N SER A 118 2.64 -10.75 -36.13
CA SER A 118 1.83 -10.04 -35.14
C SER A 118 2.06 -10.45 -33.68
N SER A 119 3.08 -11.25 -33.39
CA SER A 119 3.52 -11.47 -32.02
C SER A 119 4.28 -10.25 -31.47
N GLU A 120 4.35 -10.11 -30.14
CA GLU A 120 5.02 -9.00 -29.46
C GLU A 120 6.17 -9.52 -28.58
N ILE A 121 7.34 -8.92 -28.75
CA ILE A 121 8.47 -9.10 -27.82
C ILE A 121 8.63 -7.85 -26.99
N ARG A 122 8.80 -8.00 -25.66
CA ARG A 122 9.12 -6.89 -24.74
C ARG A 122 10.59 -6.89 -24.40
N ILE A 123 11.26 -5.81 -24.79
CA ILE A 123 12.70 -5.63 -24.63
C ILE A 123 12.96 -4.51 -23.63
N THR A 124 13.84 -4.74 -22.66
CA THR A 124 14.30 -3.68 -21.76
C THR A 124 15.21 -2.71 -22.51
N THR A 125 14.78 -1.45 -22.60
CA THR A 125 15.47 -0.39 -23.36
C THR A 125 16.05 0.70 -22.49
N SER A 126 15.49 0.93 -21.31
CA SER A 126 15.86 2.05 -20.43
C SER A 126 15.61 1.72 -18.97
N ARG A 127 16.06 2.63 -18.09
CA ARG A 127 15.75 2.63 -16.66
C ARG A 127 15.03 3.91 -16.28
N TYR A 128 14.19 3.82 -15.24
CA TYR A 128 13.60 4.97 -14.58
C TYR A 128 14.54 5.56 -13.54
N TYR A 129 14.55 6.88 -13.48
CA TYR A 129 15.27 7.66 -12.51
C TYR A 129 14.36 8.72 -11.89
N THR A 130 14.52 8.93 -10.59
CA THR A 130 13.83 10.01 -9.88
C THR A 130 14.38 11.38 -10.29
N PRO A 131 13.72 12.50 -9.97
CA PRO A 131 14.20 13.84 -10.28
C PRO A 131 15.63 14.10 -9.81
N SER A 132 16.03 13.60 -8.66
CA SER A 132 17.40 13.75 -8.12
C SER A 132 18.44 12.85 -8.81
N GLY A 133 18.04 11.96 -9.70
CA GLY A 133 18.93 11.07 -10.42
C GLY A 133 19.15 9.70 -9.79
N ARG A 134 18.43 9.36 -8.74
CA ARG A 134 18.49 8.03 -8.11
C ARG A 134 17.86 6.99 -9.05
N SER A 135 18.52 5.84 -9.20
CA SER A 135 17.95 4.70 -9.91
C SER A 135 16.92 4.00 -9.01
N ILE A 136 15.71 3.82 -9.54
CA ILE A 136 14.68 3.02 -8.86
C ILE A 136 15.05 1.53 -8.91
N GLN A 137 15.72 1.10 -10.00
CA GLN A 137 16.02 -0.31 -10.23
C GLN A 137 16.96 -0.88 -9.18
N LYS A 138 16.53 -1.93 -8.47
CA LYS A 138 17.39 -2.72 -7.60
C LYS A 138 18.47 -3.46 -8.41
N PRO A 139 19.61 -3.84 -7.79
CA PRO A 139 20.67 -4.57 -8.47
C PRO A 139 20.11 -5.78 -9.23
N TYR A 140 20.62 -5.99 -10.43
CA TYR A 140 20.19 -7.03 -11.35
C TYR A 140 21.45 -7.69 -11.94
N GLY A 141 21.56 -9.00 -11.85
CA GLY A 141 22.69 -9.75 -12.36
C GLY A 141 22.58 -11.24 -12.03
N ASP A 142 23.45 -12.06 -12.64
CA ASP A 142 23.41 -13.54 -12.58
C ASP A 142 23.58 -14.12 -11.18
N SER A 143 24.14 -13.33 -10.24
CA SER A 143 24.37 -13.75 -8.84
C SER A 143 23.28 -13.28 -7.88
N ILE A 144 22.25 -12.55 -8.35
CA ILE A 144 21.20 -12.00 -7.50
C ILE A 144 19.89 -12.68 -7.86
N ASN A 145 19.38 -13.49 -6.92
CA ASN A 145 18.04 -14.03 -7.05
C ASN A 145 17.02 -12.94 -6.79
N TYR A 146 16.39 -12.46 -7.86
CA TYR A 146 15.45 -11.36 -7.84
C TYR A 146 14.17 -11.70 -7.04
N GLU A 147 13.78 -12.96 -7.03
CA GLU A 147 12.58 -13.44 -6.32
C GLU A 147 12.85 -13.62 -4.82
N GLU A 148 14.08 -13.96 -4.44
CA GLU A 148 14.46 -14.11 -3.04
C GLU A 148 14.73 -12.79 -2.30
N ASP A 149 14.78 -11.66 -3.01
CA ASP A 149 15.08 -10.36 -2.40
C ASP A 149 14.15 -10.02 -1.23
N LEU A 150 12.84 -10.27 -1.37
CA LEU A 150 11.88 -10.03 -0.30
C LEU A 150 12.13 -10.91 0.91
N PHE A 151 12.43 -12.21 0.68
CA PHE A 151 12.76 -13.14 1.74
C PHE A 151 14.04 -12.72 2.47
N ASN A 152 15.07 -12.31 1.71
CA ASN A 152 16.31 -11.79 2.27
C ASN A 152 16.09 -10.51 3.10
N ARG A 153 15.15 -9.64 2.72
CA ARG A 153 14.79 -8.45 3.50
C ARG A 153 14.12 -8.80 4.83
N ILE A 154 13.31 -9.86 4.84
CA ILE A 154 12.69 -10.37 6.08
C ILE A 154 13.77 -10.97 6.98
N SER A 155 14.59 -11.90 6.45
CA SER A 155 15.57 -12.65 7.23
C SER A 155 16.71 -11.80 7.76
N ASN A 156 17.08 -10.70 7.09
CA ASN A 156 18.11 -9.76 7.56
C ASN A 156 17.57 -8.62 8.44
N GLY A 157 16.27 -8.63 8.76
CA GLY A 157 15.61 -7.65 9.62
C GLY A 157 15.31 -6.31 8.97
N GLU A 158 15.48 -6.16 7.65
CA GLU A 158 15.22 -4.88 6.96
C GLU A 158 13.78 -4.39 7.11
N LEU A 159 12.82 -5.29 7.28
CA LEU A 159 11.41 -4.93 7.39
C LEU A 159 10.93 -4.74 8.84
N SER A 160 11.69 -5.21 9.83
CA SER A 160 11.28 -5.18 11.24
C SER A 160 12.11 -4.24 12.11
N ASN A 161 13.35 -3.92 11.73
CA ASN A 161 14.24 -3.10 12.55
C ASN A 161 15.02 -2.08 11.72
N ILE A 162 14.79 -0.78 12.00
CA ILE A 162 15.48 0.31 11.32
C ILE A 162 16.98 0.36 11.62
N ASP A 163 17.42 -0.03 12.81
CA ASP A 163 18.81 0.05 13.24
C ASP A 163 19.70 -0.98 12.55
N SER A 164 19.11 -2.06 12.01
CA SER A 164 19.82 -3.06 11.24
C SER A 164 20.06 -2.66 9.77
N VAL A 165 19.51 -1.52 9.35
CA VAL A 165 19.46 -1.13 7.95
C VAL A 165 20.15 0.19 7.70
N SER A 166 21.36 0.15 7.13
CA SER A 166 21.92 1.35 6.49
C SER A 166 21.04 1.71 5.29
N LYS A 167 20.56 2.97 5.18
CA LYS A 167 19.83 3.49 4.01
C LYS A 167 20.76 3.51 2.79
N ASP A 168 21.04 2.35 2.24
CA ASP A 168 21.91 2.18 1.08
C ASP A 168 21.09 2.34 -0.21
N GLN A 169 21.19 3.50 -0.81
CA GLN A 169 20.50 3.82 -2.06
C GLN A 169 20.92 2.94 -3.25
N SER A 170 22.09 2.28 -3.17
CA SER A 170 22.55 1.35 -4.21
C SER A 170 21.65 0.09 -4.31
N LYS A 171 20.92 -0.22 -3.25
CA LYS A 171 19.95 -1.33 -3.22
C LYS A 171 18.70 -1.08 -4.07
N GLY A 172 18.50 0.13 -4.61
CA GLY A 172 17.32 0.53 -5.38
C GLY A 172 16.06 0.66 -4.52
N GLY A 173 14.93 0.93 -5.19
CA GLY A 173 13.68 1.25 -4.53
C GLY A 173 13.68 2.65 -3.93
N ILE A 174 12.55 3.02 -3.33
CA ILE A 174 12.37 4.27 -2.59
C ILE A 174 12.43 3.94 -1.10
N TRP A 175 13.40 4.52 -0.41
CA TRP A 175 13.53 4.42 1.04
C TRP A 175 12.55 5.39 1.71
N PRO A 176 11.79 4.97 2.73
CA PRO A 176 10.88 5.86 3.42
C PRO A 176 11.64 6.92 4.21
N ASP A 177 11.01 8.07 4.39
CA ASP A 177 11.50 9.14 5.28
C ASP A 177 11.29 8.74 6.75
N ILE A 178 10.13 8.12 7.02
CA ILE A 178 9.76 7.55 8.32
C ILE A 178 9.56 6.05 8.13
N PHE A 179 10.37 5.28 8.82
CA PHE A 179 10.25 3.82 8.81
C PHE A 179 9.12 3.39 9.75
N SER A 180 8.29 2.47 9.25
CA SER A 180 7.25 1.78 10.03
C SER A 180 7.50 0.28 9.87
N PRO A 181 7.84 -0.46 10.93
CA PRO A 181 8.16 -1.88 10.85
C PRO A 181 6.94 -2.72 10.50
N ILE A 182 7.17 -3.94 10.00
CA ILE A 182 6.09 -4.92 9.91
C ILE A 182 5.78 -5.47 11.31
N ASP A 183 4.52 -5.82 11.52
CA ASP A 183 4.16 -6.66 12.65
C ASP A 183 4.80 -8.04 12.47
N THR A 184 5.51 -8.50 13.50
CA THR A 184 6.23 -9.78 13.50
C THR A 184 5.48 -10.87 14.26
N VAL A 185 4.19 -10.69 14.51
CA VAL A 185 3.37 -11.76 15.15
C VAL A 185 3.33 -12.97 14.23
N GLU A 186 3.90 -14.08 14.69
CA GLU A 186 3.84 -15.35 13.98
C GLU A 186 2.48 -16.01 14.20
N TYR A 187 1.67 -16.05 13.15
CA TYR A 187 0.45 -16.84 13.11
C TYR A 187 0.74 -18.25 12.59
N SER A 188 -0.03 -19.22 13.07
CA SER A 188 -0.03 -20.55 12.46
C SER A 188 -0.39 -20.43 10.96
N SER A 189 0.43 -20.99 10.07
CA SER A 189 0.18 -20.98 8.63
C SER A 189 -1.19 -21.60 8.27
N THR A 190 -1.62 -22.58 9.03
CA THR A 190 -2.94 -23.22 8.85
C THR A 190 -4.05 -22.22 9.12
N LEU A 191 -4.00 -21.49 10.24
CA LEU A 191 -5.02 -20.51 10.61
C LEU A 191 -5.00 -19.29 9.71
N TYR A 192 -3.81 -18.84 9.28
CA TYR A 192 -3.68 -17.78 8.30
C TYR A 192 -4.36 -18.15 6.97
N ASN A 193 -4.07 -19.33 6.43
CA ASN A 193 -4.70 -19.81 5.20
C ASN A 193 -6.23 -19.92 5.35
N LEU A 194 -6.71 -20.25 6.55
CA LEU A 194 -8.13 -20.37 6.83
C LEU A 194 -8.86 -19.02 6.75
N ILE A 195 -8.29 -17.96 7.33
CA ILE A 195 -8.85 -16.59 7.30
C ILE A 195 -9.02 -16.09 5.84
N TYR A 196 -8.12 -16.48 4.92
CA TYR A 196 -8.20 -16.11 3.51
C TYR A 196 -8.93 -17.13 2.65
N SER A 197 -9.48 -18.19 3.24
CA SER A 197 -10.19 -19.24 2.52
C SER A 197 -11.58 -18.80 2.06
N ARG A 198 -12.11 -19.52 1.07
CA ARG A 198 -13.52 -19.38 0.69
C ARG A 198 -14.44 -19.79 1.84
N ALA A 199 -14.09 -20.85 2.56
CA ALA A 199 -14.90 -21.36 3.67
C ALA A 199 -15.15 -20.30 4.75
N TRP A 200 -14.14 -19.48 5.05
CA TRP A 200 -14.28 -18.36 6.00
C TRP A 200 -15.24 -17.28 5.48
N ARG A 201 -15.12 -16.90 4.21
CA ARG A 201 -16.04 -15.92 3.60
C ARG A 201 -17.48 -16.42 3.57
N ASP A 202 -17.67 -17.70 3.21
CA ASP A 202 -18.99 -18.34 3.19
C ASP A 202 -19.59 -18.34 4.62
N TYR A 203 -18.78 -18.66 5.65
CA TYR A 203 -19.20 -18.60 7.05
C TYR A 203 -19.61 -17.18 7.49
N CYS A 204 -18.83 -16.15 7.12
CA CYS A 204 -19.17 -14.76 7.42
C CYS A 204 -20.47 -14.33 6.71
N PHE A 205 -20.71 -14.82 5.49
CA PHE A 205 -21.94 -14.57 4.75
C PHE A 205 -23.14 -15.24 5.43
N ASP A 206 -23.03 -16.51 5.82
CA ASP A 206 -24.07 -17.23 6.56
C ASP A 206 -24.40 -16.56 7.89
N TYR A 207 -23.38 -16.01 8.56
CA TYR A 207 -23.59 -15.22 9.78
C TYR A 207 -24.39 -13.95 9.49
N TYR A 208 -24.06 -13.24 8.42
CA TYR A 208 -24.82 -12.08 7.97
C TYR A 208 -26.28 -12.43 7.63
N GLU A 209 -26.53 -13.53 6.92
CA GLU A 209 -27.91 -13.95 6.59
C GLU A 209 -28.75 -14.24 7.84
N LYS A 210 -28.15 -14.84 8.87
CA LYS A 210 -28.79 -15.09 10.16
C LYS A 210 -29.04 -13.81 10.97
N LYS A 211 -28.17 -12.81 10.83
CA LYS A 211 -28.20 -11.53 11.55
C LYS A 211 -28.02 -10.35 10.58
N PRO A 212 -29.02 -10.05 9.72
CA PRO A 212 -28.87 -9.09 8.63
C PRO A 212 -28.81 -7.62 9.08
N THR A 213 -29.03 -7.35 10.36
CA THR A 213 -28.99 -5.99 10.91
C THR A 213 -27.73 -5.81 11.75
N PRO A 214 -26.87 -4.80 11.45
CA PRO A 214 -25.70 -4.53 12.25
C PRO A 214 -26.09 -3.98 13.64
N VAL A 215 -25.20 -4.11 14.60
CA VAL A 215 -25.37 -3.57 15.96
C VAL A 215 -25.53 -2.03 15.97
N THR A 216 -25.10 -1.36 14.93
CA THR A 216 -25.22 0.09 14.71
C THR A 216 -25.09 0.43 13.23
N SER A 217 -25.67 1.54 12.79
CA SER A 217 -25.53 2.08 11.43
C SER A 217 -24.27 2.89 11.20
N ASP A 218 -23.48 3.15 12.25
CA ASP A 218 -22.20 3.87 12.16
C ASP A 218 -21.03 2.90 12.05
N ILE A 219 -20.22 3.03 11.01
CA ILE A 219 -19.11 2.10 10.70
C ILE A 219 -18.07 2.06 11.84
N LYS A 220 -17.73 3.22 12.40
CA LYS A 220 -16.75 3.29 13.48
C LYS A 220 -17.27 2.62 14.73
N ARG A 221 -18.51 2.91 15.13
CA ARG A 221 -19.15 2.25 16.27
C ARG A 221 -19.31 0.75 16.04
N PHE A 222 -19.65 0.33 14.82
CA PHE A 222 -19.66 -1.10 14.48
C PHE A 222 -18.29 -1.73 14.75
N TYR A 223 -17.23 -1.14 14.26
CA TYR A 223 -15.87 -1.64 14.50
C TYR A 223 -15.53 -1.72 15.99
N GLU A 224 -15.90 -0.72 16.78
CA GLU A 224 -15.65 -0.64 18.21
C GLU A 224 -16.50 -1.61 19.04
N GLN A 225 -17.74 -1.89 18.63
CA GLN A 225 -18.72 -2.64 19.42
C GLN A 225 -18.87 -4.09 18.99
N PHE A 226 -18.71 -4.39 17.70
CA PHE A 226 -18.82 -5.77 17.24
C PHE A 226 -17.71 -6.63 17.82
N ARG A 227 -18.11 -7.79 18.36
CA ARG A 227 -17.20 -8.84 18.81
C ARG A 227 -17.74 -10.19 18.35
N MET A 228 -16.88 -10.96 17.70
CA MET A 228 -17.15 -12.37 17.42
C MET A 228 -17.16 -13.15 18.74
N GLU A 229 -18.09 -14.04 18.91
CA GLU A 229 -18.08 -14.92 20.07
C GLU A 229 -17.08 -16.07 19.87
N LYS A 230 -16.45 -16.54 20.97
CA LYS A 230 -15.52 -17.69 20.88
C LYS A 230 -16.20 -18.94 20.35
N ASN A 231 -17.49 -19.10 20.67
CA ASN A 231 -18.29 -20.23 20.18
C ASN A 231 -18.46 -20.20 18.68
N ASP A 232 -18.64 -19.02 18.07
CA ASP A 232 -18.77 -18.86 16.61
C ASP A 232 -17.51 -19.39 15.91
N LEU A 233 -16.31 -19.04 16.43
CA LEU A 233 -15.06 -19.54 15.87
C LEU A 233 -14.90 -21.05 16.07
N ASN A 234 -15.23 -21.55 17.25
CA ASN A 234 -15.14 -22.99 17.55
C ASN A 234 -16.06 -23.83 16.66
N GLU A 235 -17.28 -23.36 16.36
CA GLU A 235 -18.18 -24.01 15.41
C GLU A 235 -17.57 -24.05 14.01
N PHE A 236 -17.06 -22.91 13.51
CA PHE A 236 -16.41 -22.84 12.22
C PHE A 236 -15.22 -23.81 12.13
N LEU A 237 -14.32 -23.82 13.11
CA LEU A 237 -13.16 -24.73 13.13
C LEU A 237 -13.54 -26.19 13.15
N LYS A 238 -14.59 -26.54 13.90
CA LYS A 238 -15.14 -27.90 13.94
C LYS A 238 -15.66 -28.34 12.59
N ASP A 239 -16.37 -27.47 11.88
CA ASP A 239 -16.87 -27.74 10.53
C ASP A 239 -15.72 -27.95 9.54
N GLN A 240 -14.60 -27.26 9.71
CA GLN A 240 -13.38 -27.45 8.94
C GLN A 240 -12.53 -28.66 9.42
N LYS A 241 -13.00 -29.41 10.42
CA LYS A 241 -12.29 -30.57 11.06
C LYS A 241 -10.90 -30.17 11.59
N ILE A 242 -10.80 -28.97 12.14
CA ILE A 242 -9.56 -28.45 12.74
C ILE A 242 -9.71 -28.49 14.25
N GLU A 243 -8.93 -29.36 14.90
CA GLU A 243 -8.81 -29.43 16.33
C GLU A 243 -7.54 -28.70 16.76
N THR A 244 -7.67 -27.45 17.21
CA THR A 244 -6.54 -26.68 17.70
C THR A 244 -6.97 -25.75 18.82
N ASN A 245 -6.05 -25.45 19.71
CA ASN A 245 -6.26 -24.45 20.74
C ASN A 245 -5.86 -23.08 20.19
N ILE A 246 -6.85 -22.22 19.98
CA ILE A 246 -6.67 -20.88 19.40
C ILE A 246 -6.05 -19.95 20.45
N LYS A 247 -4.93 -19.33 20.12
CA LYS A 247 -4.32 -18.27 20.92
C LYS A 247 -5.15 -16.99 20.84
N THR A 248 -4.96 -16.10 21.81
CA THR A 248 -5.70 -14.82 21.86
C THR A 248 -5.43 -13.96 20.62
N GLU A 249 -4.18 -13.92 20.18
CA GLU A 249 -3.74 -13.16 19.00
C GLU A 249 -4.44 -13.69 17.74
N GLU A 250 -4.49 -15.01 17.57
CA GLU A 250 -5.15 -15.67 16.46
C GLU A 250 -6.67 -15.41 16.46
N PHE A 251 -7.29 -15.46 17.65
CA PHE A 251 -8.71 -15.10 17.78
C PHE A 251 -8.97 -13.63 17.37
N ASN A 252 -8.09 -12.72 17.75
CA ASN A 252 -8.20 -11.31 17.37
C ASN A 252 -8.14 -11.13 15.86
N GLU A 253 -7.30 -11.89 15.16
CA GLU A 253 -7.23 -11.86 13.70
C GLU A 253 -8.52 -12.36 13.03
N PHE A 254 -9.10 -13.46 13.53
CA PHE A 254 -10.42 -13.91 13.04
C PHE A 254 -11.50 -12.87 13.30
N ASN A 255 -11.52 -12.25 14.48
CA ASN A 255 -12.46 -11.18 14.81
C ASN A 255 -12.29 -9.95 13.92
N LYS A 256 -11.05 -9.54 13.62
CA LYS A 256 -10.73 -8.47 12.67
C LYS A 256 -11.19 -8.82 11.26
N SER A 257 -10.87 -10.01 10.79
CA SER A 257 -11.29 -10.50 9.48
C SER A 257 -12.81 -10.57 9.34
N MET A 258 -13.52 -11.03 10.39
CA MET A 258 -14.99 -11.07 10.39
C MET A 258 -15.59 -9.67 10.30
N LYS A 259 -15.04 -8.69 11.02
CA LYS A 259 -15.48 -7.28 10.89
C LYS A 259 -15.31 -6.76 9.47
N LEU A 260 -14.18 -7.09 8.82
CA LEU A 260 -13.92 -6.69 7.44
C LEU A 260 -14.93 -7.30 6.45
N GLU A 261 -15.20 -8.60 6.56
CA GLU A 261 -16.18 -9.26 5.68
C GLU A 261 -17.59 -8.72 5.94
N LEU A 262 -18.04 -8.67 7.19
CA LEU A 262 -19.38 -8.19 7.55
C LEU A 262 -19.59 -6.72 7.18
N SER A 263 -18.56 -5.89 7.21
CA SER A 263 -18.70 -4.47 6.86
C SER A 263 -19.14 -4.26 5.40
N SER A 264 -18.69 -5.11 4.50
CA SER A 264 -19.11 -5.06 3.09
C SER A 264 -20.58 -5.44 2.91
N TYR A 265 -21.09 -6.36 3.72
CA TYR A 265 -22.49 -6.78 3.67
C TYR A 265 -23.43 -5.79 4.38
N TYR A 266 -23.02 -5.25 5.54
CA TYR A 266 -23.86 -4.34 6.34
C TYR A 266 -23.93 -2.91 5.79
N PHE A 267 -22.85 -2.43 5.18
CA PHE A 267 -22.74 -1.01 4.79
C PHE A 267 -22.47 -0.85 3.29
N SER A 268 -21.27 -1.19 2.83
CA SER A 268 -20.89 -1.14 1.41
C SER A 268 -19.49 -1.74 1.23
N GLU A 269 -19.10 -2.02 -0.01
CA GLU A 269 -17.71 -2.43 -0.32
C GLU A 269 -16.65 -1.43 0.19
N ASN A 270 -16.96 -0.13 0.18
CA ASN A 270 -16.07 0.90 0.71
C ASN A 270 -15.87 0.82 2.22
N ALA A 271 -16.83 0.30 2.97
CA ALA A 271 -16.73 0.16 4.42
C ALA A 271 -15.58 -0.75 4.84
N ARG A 272 -15.25 -1.77 4.05
CA ARG A 272 -14.12 -2.65 4.28
C ARG A 272 -12.79 -1.88 4.29
N TYR A 273 -12.61 -0.95 3.34
CA TYR A 273 -11.42 -0.09 3.29
C TYR A 273 -11.36 0.85 4.49
N ILE A 274 -12.49 1.43 4.90
CA ILE A 274 -12.56 2.30 6.08
C ILE A 274 -12.16 1.54 7.34
N ILE A 275 -12.74 0.36 7.56
CA ILE A 275 -12.43 -0.47 8.75
C ILE A 275 -10.96 -0.88 8.78
N ASN A 276 -10.38 -1.21 7.63
CA ASN A 276 -8.98 -1.61 7.56
C ASN A 276 -7.99 -0.50 7.96
N THR A 277 -8.43 0.77 8.02
CA THR A 277 -7.60 1.89 8.47
C THR A 277 -7.65 2.15 9.97
N PHE A 278 -8.54 1.49 10.73
CA PHE A 278 -8.73 1.81 12.16
C PHE A 278 -7.63 1.25 13.06
N ASP A 279 -7.07 0.08 12.71
CA ASP A 279 -5.96 -0.55 13.45
C ASP A 279 -4.76 -0.77 12.51
N ASP A 280 -4.43 0.22 11.71
CA ASP A 280 -3.33 0.16 10.76
C ASP A 280 -2.17 1.02 11.26
N ASP A 281 -1.07 0.38 11.65
CA ASP A 281 0.10 1.03 12.24
C ASP A 281 0.70 2.10 11.32
N ASP A 282 0.80 1.84 10.02
CA ASP A 282 1.33 2.82 9.06
C ASP A 282 0.42 4.07 9.00
N VAL A 283 -0.91 3.88 9.11
CA VAL A 283 -1.89 4.97 9.15
C VAL A 283 -1.79 5.74 10.46
N GLU A 284 -1.60 5.06 11.59
CA GLU A 284 -1.41 5.75 12.88
C GLU A 284 -0.11 6.58 12.89
N VAL A 285 1.00 6.05 12.37
CA VAL A 285 2.25 6.82 12.19
C VAL A 285 2.01 8.06 11.32
N ALA A 286 1.21 7.96 10.26
CA ALA A 286 0.85 9.11 9.43
C ALA A 286 0.00 10.15 10.16
N LYS A 287 -0.96 9.71 10.98
CA LYS A 287 -1.77 10.61 11.82
C LYS A 287 -0.92 11.32 12.87
N GLU A 288 0.01 10.61 13.52
CA GLU A 288 0.96 11.18 14.46
C GLU A 288 1.87 12.22 13.81
N TYR A 289 2.36 11.92 12.60
CA TYR A 289 3.15 12.88 11.83
C TYR A 289 2.37 14.18 11.59
N PHE A 290 1.11 14.10 11.18
CA PHE A 290 0.27 15.29 10.97
C PHE A 290 -0.03 16.04 12.29
N ALA A 291 -0.25 15.34 13.38
CA ALA A 291 -0.48 15.95 14.69
C ALA A 291 0.74 16.74 15.16
N ASN A 292 1.94 16.13 15.05
CA ASN A 292 3.19 16.74 15.48
C ASN A 292 3.61 17.94 14.60
N LYS A 293 3.27 17.93 13.31
CA LYS A 293 3.51 19.06 12.40
C LYS A 293 2.65 20.26 12.74
N GLY A 294 1.38 20.04 13.12
CA GLY A 294 0.47 21.09 13.54
C GLY A 294 0.87 21.80 14.86
N LEU A 295 1.69 21.17 15.69
CA LEU A 295 2.21 21.76 16.93
C LEU A 295 3.48 22.63 16.71
N ARG A 296 4.06 22.60 15.52
CA ARG A 296 5.29 23.37 15.17
C ARG A 296 5.00 24.64 14.34
N GLN A 297 3.75 24.91 14.06
CA GLN A 297 3.25 26.16 13.44
C GLN A 297 2.58 27.04 14.48
#